data_ea5c5952e19969e7bdc3081a23ac7e84
#
_entry.id   ea5c5952e19969e7bdc3081a23ac7e84
#
_cell.length_a   1.000
_cell.length_b   1.000
_cell.length_c   1.000
_cell.angle_alpha   90.00
_cell.angle_beta   90.00
_cell.angle_gamma   90.00
#
_symmetry.space_group_name_H-M   'P 1'
#
loop_
_entity.id
_entity.type
_entity.pdbx_description
1 polymer ?
#
loop_
_entity_poly.entity_id
_entity_poly.type
_entity_poly.pdbx_seq_one_letter_code
_entity_poly.pdbx_strand_id
1 'polypeptide(L)'
;MKTKENKGVTLIALAVTIIIMLILAGVTISTLTGNSGISSNANQARIQNELAQYKEQMKLYLAEKKVENYDFFIESLNAGKESLIYDGKPDDEKGNIKTIIPNIADEYIECLQIINGELYIKTKDEKKIKAAQQLGIQVNPFDITDDGELLSTKANLKLINGEGTLALPSLVSKIGMGAFSGVEGLKTIIIPSSVKEIGDYAFSYNKEIERVVIEGDLKRIGHYAFDQATNLREINLPNSISEIGIFAFRNTQISEVTVPKNVQTISVLTFGNCSKLKKIVLQEGLKTIEGNAIGGPVESISLPSTVTSINAQAFIDCYNLINIDVSKNNNFIFESGKLYNKNRTEIVFITKKALANQNVFEINDGVEYFNTDISSYSGIKKLVIPASLKSISAKILPSSI
;
A
#
# COMPACT_ATOMS: atom_id res chain seq x y z
N MET A 1 32.06 -36.07 -36.69
CA MET A 1 31.77 -36.06 -35.24
C MET A 1 33.01 -35.57 -34.50
N LYS A 2 33.04 -34.35 -34.07
CA LYS A 2 34.06 -33.81 -33.17
C LYS A 2 33.35 -32.98 -32.11
N THR A 3 33.46 -33.47 -30.93
CA THR A 3 33.00 -32.95 -29.67
C THR A 3 33.49 -31.52 -29.43
N LYS A 4 32.55 -30.57 -29.32
CA LYS A 4 32.78 -29.24 -28.74
C LYS A 4 32.34 -29.34 -27.30
N GLU A 5 33.23 -29.68 -26.40
CA GLU A 5 32.98 -29.63 -24.99
C GLU A 5 34.06 -28.86 -24.23
N ASN A 6 33.57 -28.02 -23.31
CA ASN A 6 34.24 -27.64 -22.06
C ASN A 6 35.35 -26.56 -22.10
N LYS A 7 35.18 -25.46 -22.81
CA LYS A 7 36.04 -24.28 -22.56
C LYS A 7 35.43 -23.23 -21.65
N GLY A 8 34.10 -23.23 -21.46
CA GLY A 8 33.44 -22.25 -20.59
C GLY A 8 33.55 -22.53 -19.08
N VAL A 9 33.46 -23.83 -18.73
CA VAL A 9 33.47 -24.25 -17.31
C VAL A 9 34.86 -24.10 -16.69
N THR A 10 35.93 -24.30 -17.46
CA THR A 10 37.31 -24.12 -16.98
C THR A 10 37.70 -22.66 -16.70
N LEU A 11 37.11 -21.70 -17.41
CA LEU A 11 37.40 -20.27 -17.22
C LEU A 11 36.71 -19.73 -15.97
N ILE A 12 35.50 -20.18 -15.70
CA ILE A 12 34.75 -19.83 -14.49
C ILE A 12 35.40 -20.47 -13.26
N ALA A 13 35.78 -21.77 -13.34
CA ALA A 13 36.47 -22.46 -12.26
C ALA A 13 37.85 -21.83 -11.96
N LEU A 14 38.56 -21.37 -12.97
CA LEU A 14 39.86 -20.68 -12.82
C LEU A 14 39.65 -19.29 -12.20
N ALA A 15 38.64 -18.52 -12.63
CA ALA A 15 38.33 -17.23 -12.07
C ALA A 15 37.92 -17.35 -10.59
N VAL A 16 37.09 -18.32 -10.24
CA VAL A 16 36.67 -18.61 -8.86
C VAL A 16 37.88 -18.98 -7.98
N THR A 17 38.80 -19.81 -8.51
CA THR A 17 40.01 -20.20 -7.78
C THR A 17 40.94 -19.00 -7.54
N ILE A 18 41.10 -18.12 -8.53
CA ILE A 18 41.91 -16.91 -8.41
C ILE A 18 41.30 -15.93 -7.40
N ILE A 19 39.97 -15.77 -7.41
CA ILE A 19 39.25 -14.91 -6.46
C ILE A 19 39.39 -15.45 -5.02
N ILE A 20 39.24 -16.75 -4.82
CA ILE A 20 39.46 -17.42 -3.52
C ILE A 20 40.90 -17.24 -3.05
N MET A 21 41.92 -17.39 -3.92
CA MET A 21 43.33 -17.17 -3.58
C MET A 21 43.62 -15.68 -3.23
N LEU A 22 43.01 -14.72 -3.92
CA LEU A 22 43.18 -13.29 -3.62
C LEU A 22 42.52 -12.90 -2.29
N ILE A 23 41.37 -13.51 -1.95
CA ILE A 23 40.72 -13.33 -0.66
C ILE A 23 41.55 -13.92 0.47
N LEU A 24 42.11 -15.12 0.28
CA LEU A 24 43.00 -15.76 1.27
C LEU A 24 44.34 -15.04 1.44
N ALA A 25 44.89 -14.43 0.38
CA ALA A 25 46.15 -13.67 0.45
C ALA A 25 45.97 -12.29 1.09
N GLY A 26 44.79 -11.64 1.01
CA GLY A 26 44.51 -10.33 1.59
C GLY A 26 44.35 -10.34 3.11
N VAL A 27 44.14 -11.50 3.74
CA VAL A 27 43.78 -11.63 5.17
C VAL A 27 44.96 -11.75 6.11
N THR A 28 46.19 -12.02 5.59
CA THR A 28 47.34 -12.43 6.45
C THR A 28 48.21 -11.29 7.00
N ILE A 29 47.95 -10.00 6.71
CA ILE A 29 48.97 -8.95 7.01
C ILE A 29 48.55 -7.93 8.09
N SER A 30 47.32 -7.91 8.63
CA SER A 30 46.93 -6.84 9.57
C SER A 30 46.75 -7.22 11.07
N THR A 31 47.20 -8.41 11.51
CA THR A 31 46.82 -8.93 12.84
C THR A 31 47.98 -9.08 13.86
N LEU A 32 48.95 -8.21 13.89
CA LEU A 32 50.04 -8.31 14.87
C LEU A 32 50.34 -6.99 15.60
N THR A 33 49.45 -6.56 16.50
CA THR A 33 49.86 -5.68 17.64
C THR A 33 48.74 -5.53 18.68
N GLY A 34 48.94 -6.01 19.92
CA GLY A 34 48.18 -5.64 21.12
C GLY A 34 47.47 -6.77 21.90
N ASN A 35 47.91 -7.03 23.13
CA ASN A 35 47.59 -8.22 23.94
C ASN A 35 46.17 -8.32 24.56
N SER A 36 45.29 -7.32 24.45
CA SER A 36 43.87 -7.38 24.89
C SER A 36 42.87 -7.26 23.74
N GLY A 37 43.36 -6.90 22.56
CA GLY A 37 42.57 -6.76 21.33
C GLY A 37 42.58 -7.98 20.41
N ILE A 38 43.45 -8.96 20.62
CA ILE A 38 43.72 -10.04 19.67
C ILE A 38 42.50 -10.94 19.50
N SER A 39 41.82 -11.34 20.56
CA SER A 39 40.62 -12.20 20.46
C SER A 39 39.40 -11.47 19.89
N SER A 40 39.27 -10.18 20.20
CA SER A 40 38.18 -9.35 19.66
C SER A 40 38.40 -9.04 18.19
N ASN A 41 39.62 -8.72 17.78
CA ASN A 41 39.98 -8.43 16.39
C ASN A 41 39.96 -9.73 15.53
N ALA A 42 40.40 -10.86 16.07
CA ALA A 42 40.31 -12.14 15.39
C ALA A 42 38.87 -12.57 15.16
N ASN A 43 37.99 -12.37 16.15
CA ASN A 43 36.56 -12.67 15.99
C ASN A 43 35.90 -11.71 14.98
N GLN A 44 36.24 -10.43 14.99
CA GLN A 44 35.73 -9.47 14.00
C GLN A 44 36.19 -9.81 12.60
N ALA A 45 37.46 -10.20 12.41
CA ALA A 45 37.98 -10.66 11.11
C ALA A 45 37.32 -11.94 10.65
N ARG A 46 37.03 -12.90 11.54
CA ARG A 46 36.29 -14.12 11.23
C ARG A 46 34.88 -13.79 10.70
N ILE A 47 34.14 -12.96 11.43
CA ILE A 47 32.79 -12.53 11.02
C ILE A 47 32.81 -11.85 9.65
N GLN A 48 33.77 -10.95 9.40
CA GLN A 48 33.90 -10.29 8.09
C GLN A 48 34.18 -11.28 6.97
N ASN A 49 35.07 -12.24 7.17
CA ASN A 49 35.41 -13.24 6.17
C ASN A 49 34.21 -14.13 5.84
N GLU A 50 33.48 -14.61 6.84
CA GLU A 50 32.29 -15.43 6.68
C GLU A 50 31.20 -14.67 5.90
N LEU A 51 30.90 -13.46 6.28
CA LEU A 51 29.91 -12.62 5.59
C LEU A 51 30.32 -12.27 4.16
N ALA A 52 31.63 -12.03 3.92
CA ALA A 52 32.14 -11.79 2.57
C ALA A 52 31.98 -13.03 1.68
N GLN A 53 32.28 -14.23 2.20
CA GLN A 53 32.08 -15.49 1.49
C GLN A 53 30.61 -15.73 1.16
N TYR A 54 29.70 -15.50 2.10
CA TYR A 54 28.26 -15.66 1.86
C TYR A 54 27.76 -14.70 0.79
N LYS A 55 28.20 -13.44 0.83
CA LYS A 55 27.86 -12.45 -0.22
C LYS A 55 28.33 -12.88 -1.61
N GLU A 56 29.53 -13.43 -1.72
CA GLU A 56 30.06 -13.94 -3.01
C GLU A 56 29.33 -15.21 -3.46
N GLN A 57 29.03 -16.16 -2.57
CA GLN A 57 28.24 -17.36 -2.92
C GLN A 57 26.86 -16.99 -3.45
N MET A 58 26.18 -16.02 -2.78
CA MET A 58 24.91 -15.50 -3.25
C MET A 58 25.02 -14.91 -4.67
N LYS A 59 26.03 -14.07 -4.91
CA LYS A 59 26.24 -13.49 -6.25
C LYS A 59 26.48 -14.53 -7.33
N LEU A 60 27.24 -15.55 -7.03
CA LEU A 60 27.51 -16.66 -7.95
C LEU A 60 26.23 -17.44 -8.27
N TYR A 61 25.43 -17.78 -7.26
CA TYR A 61 24.14 -18.44 -7.44
C TYR A 61 23.18 -17.61 -8.31
N LEU A 62 23.06 -16.32 -8.03
CA LEU A 62 22.20 -15.42 -8.82
C LEU A 62 22.70 -15.28 -10.26
N ALA A 63 24.02 -15.23 -10.48
CA ALA A 63 24.61 -15.19 -11.81
C ALA A 63 24.35 -16.48 -12.60
N GLU A 64 24.45 -17.65 -11.94
CA GLU A 64 24.15 -18.96 -12.54
C GLU A 64 22.68 -19.04 -12.95
N LYS A 65 21.75 -18.65 -12.06
CA LYS A 65 20.31 -18.63 -12.34
C LYS A 65 19.95 -17.65 -13.46
N LYS A 66 20.62 -16.52 -13.54
CA LYS A 66 20.46 -15.56 -14.63
C LYS A 66 20.87 -16.13 -15.98
N VAL A 67 21.90 -16.98 -16.02
CA VAL A 67 22.35 -17.65 -17.25
C VAL A 67 21.41 -18.79 -17.66
N GLU A 68 20.86 -19.54 -16.68
CA GLU A 68 19.94 -20.66 -16.94
C GLU A 68 18.58 -20.23 -17.47
N ASN A 69 18.05 -19.08 -17.01
CA ASN A 69 16.71 -18.59 -17.33
C ASN A 69 16.67 -17.06 -17.50
N TYR A 70 17.47 -16.53 -18.42
CA TYR A 70 17.66 -15.09 -18.58
C TYR A 70 16.34 -14.33 -18.80
N ASP A 71 15.48 -14.81 -19.69
CA ASP A 71 14.22 -14.14 -20.02
C ASP A 71 13.24 -14.17 -18.84
N PHE A 72 13.11 -15.31 -18.16
CA PHE A 72 12.27 -15.46 -16.97
C PHE A 72 12.79 -14.59 -15.80
N PHE A 73 14.10 -14.54 -15.60
CA PHE A 73 14.72 -13.73 -14.54
C PHE A 73 14.53 -12.23 -14.78
N ILE A 74 14.69 -11.77 -16.02
CA ILE A 74 14.47 -10.34 -16.38
C ILE A 74 12.99 -9.99 -16.32
N GLU A 75 12.09 -10.86 -16.79
CA GLU A 75 10.64 -10.63 -16.66
C GLU A 75 10.20 -10.64 -15.19
N SER A 76 10.76 -11.49 -14.35
CA SER A 76 10.46 -11.53 -12.90
C SER A 76 10.99 -10.31 -12.17
N LEU A 77 12.18 -9.82 -12.49
CA LEU A 77 12.73 -8.57 -11.94
C LEU A 77 11.93 -7.34 -12.40
N ASN A 78 11.57 -7.27 -13.69
CA ASN A 78 10.84 -6.15 -14.25
C ASN A 78 9.35 -6.16 -13.89
N ALA A 79 8.78 -7.34 -13.65
CA ALA A 79 7.37 -7.50 -13.28
C ALA A 79 7.13 -7.47 -11.76
N GLY A 80 8.18 -7.37 -10.93
CA GLY A 80 8.07 -7.46 -9.47
C GLY A 80 7.51 -8.82 -8.98
N LYS A 81 7.58 -9.87 -9.81
CA LYS A 81 6.82 -11.11 -9.59
C LYS A 81 7.51 -12.14 -8.69
N GLU A 82 8.79 -11.99 -8.39
CA GLU A 82 9.49 -12.86 -7.44
C GLU A 82 10.41 -12.02 -6.56
N SER A 83 9.91 -11.61 -5.39
CA SER A 83 10.80 -11.30 -4.28
C SER A 83 11.39 -12.64 -3.82
N LEU A 84 12.58 -12.96 -4.30
CA LEU A 84 13.35 -14.13 -3.82
C LEU A 84 13.80 -13.81 -2.40
N ILE A 85 12.99 -14.22 -1.42
CA ILE A 85 13.39 -14.19 -0.02
C ILE A 85 13.77 -15.59 0.37
N TYR A 86 15.00 -15.68 0.82
CA TYR A 86 15.52 -16.87 1.43
C TYR A 86 15.78 -16.53 2.91
N ASP A 87 14.94 -17.04 3.77
CA ASP A 87 15.15 -17.00 5.21
C ASP A 87 15.53 -18.39 5.74
N GLY A 88 15.96 -18.46 6.98
CA GLY A 88 16.46 -19.69 7.58
C GLY A 88 15.39 -20.67 8.06
N LYS A 89 14.11 -20.54 7.64
CA LYS A 89 13.03 -21.43 8.08
C LYS A 89 13.13 -22.79 7.36
N PRO A 90 13.17 -23.91 8.10
CA PRO A 90 13.51 -25.22 7.51
C PRO A 90 12.41 -25.89 6.68
N ASP A 91 11.17 -25.40 6.74
CA ASP A 91 10.01 -26.11 6.18
C ASP A 91 9.45 -25.59 4.87
N ASP A 92 10.11 -24.58 4.25
CA ASP A 92 9.67 -24.03 2.99
C ASP A 92 10.72 -24.29 1.89
N GLU A 93 10.44 -25.21 0.98
CA GLU A 93 11.37 -25.60 -0.11
C GLU A 93 11.77 -24.43 -1.03
N LYS A 94 11.05 -23.31 -0.96
CA LYS A 94 11.30 -22.10 -1.77
C LYS A 94 12.12 -21.02 -1.08
N GLY A 95 12.35 -21.11 0.23
CA GLY A 95 12.93 -20.01 1.03
C GLY A 95 14.18 -20.36 1.83
N ASN A 96 14.78 -21.54 1.68
CA ASN A 96 15.89 -21.92 2.53
C ASN A 96 17.21 -21.28 2.06
N ILE A 97 17.79 -20.40 2.89
CA ILE A 97 19.07 -19.73 2.62
C ILE A 97 20.22 -20.74 2.32
N LYS A 98 20.15 -21.97 2.84
CA LYS A 98 21.12 -23.04 2.55
C LYS A 98 21.09 -23.48 1.09
N THR A 99 20.00 -23.25 0.36
CA THR A 99 19.93 -23.50 -1.07
C THR A 99 20.87 -22.58 -1.86
N ILE A 100 21.05 -21.37 -1.38
CA ILE A 100 21.90 -20.35 -2.02
C ILE A 100 23.30 -20.35 -1.42
N ILE A 101 23.40 -20.54 -0.11
CA ILE A 101 24.65 -20.53 0.66
C ILE A 101 24.78 -21.88 1.36
N PRO A 102 25.19 -22.96 0.66
CA PRO A 102 25.18 -24.31 1.24
C PRO A 102 26.04 -24.51 2.49
N ASN A 103 27.10 -23.70 2.62
CA ASN A 103 28.06 -23.80 3.72
C ASN A 103 27.85 -22.70 4.78
N ILE A 104 26.64 -22.11 4.86
CA ILE A 104 26.34 -21.12 5.89
C ILE A 104 26.44 -21.74 7.30
N ALA A 105 27.17 -21.11 8.20
CA ALA A 105 27.25 -21.56 9.58
C ALA A 105 25.92 -21.30 10.31
N ASP A 106 25.54 -22.21 11.21
CA ASP A 106 24.25 -22.17 11.90
C ASP A 106 23.99 -20.84 12.62
N GLU A 107 25.02 -20.19 13.16
CA GLU A 107 24.92 -18.88 13.82
C GLU A 107 24.50 -17.71 12.88
N TYR A 108 24.50 -17.94 11.56
CA TYR A 108 24.07 -16.94 10.56
C TYR A 108 22.73 -17.26 9.90
N ILE A 109 22.23 -18.51 10.01
CA ILE A 109 21.00 -18.95 9.35
C ILE A 109 19.83 -18.06 9.77
N GLU A 110 19.72 -17.75 11.07
CA GLU A 110 18.61 -16.94 11.60
C GLU A 110 18.82 -15.44 11.42
N CYS A 111 20.04 -15.00 11.11
CA CYS A 111 20.34 -13.58 11.02
C CYS A 111 20.65 -13.05 9.63
N LEU A 112 20.80 -13.91 8.62
CA LEU A 112 20.98 -13.50 7.24
C LEU A 112 19.71 -13.75 6.44
N GLN A 113 19.37 -12.83 5.55
CA GLN A 113 18.23 -12.91 4.65
C GLN A 113 18.63 -12.42 3.27
N ILE A 114 18.09 -13.03 2.24
CA ILE A 114 18.24 -12.57 0.86
C ILE A 114 16.90 -12.02 0.43
N ILE A 115 16.84 -10.74 0.09
CA ILE A 115 15.62 -10.04 -0.29
C ILE A 115 15.89 -9.40 -1.64
N ASN A 116 15.12 -9.76 -2.66
CA ASN A 116 15.26 -9.22 -4.02
C ASN A 116 16.69 -9.31 -4.57
N GLY A 117 17.40 -10.40 -4.25
CA GLY A 117 18.79 -10.63 -4.70
C GLY A 117 19.86 -9.88 -3.93
N GLU A 118 19.51 -9.17 -2.87
CA GLU A 118 20.45 -8.49 -1.97
C GLU A 118 20.52 -9.20 -0.62
N LEU A 119 21.73 -9.27 -0.06
CA LEU A 119 21.96 -9.86 1.26
C LEU A 119 21.75 -8.83 2.37
N TYR A 120 20.91 -9.18 3.33
CA TYR A 120 20.62 -8.39 4.53
C TYR A 120 21.02 -9.14 5.79
N ILE A 121 21.33 -8.37 6.85
CA ILE A 121 21.52 -8.93 8.17
C ILE A 121 20.42 -8.44 9.13
N LYS A 122 19.79 -9.39 9.86
CA LYS A 122 18.79 -9.14 10.91
C LYS A 122 19.35 -9.68 12.23
N THR A 123 20.03 -8.85 13.02
CA THR A 123 20.61 -9.25 14.31
C THR A 123 20.72 -8.05 15.23
N LYS A 124 20.83 -8.31 16.56
CA LYS A 124 21.19 -7.32 17.58
C LYS A 124 22.68 -7.34 17.91
N ASP A 125 23.45 -8.27 17.34
CA ASP A 125 24.90 -8.37 17.55
C ASP A 125 25.62 -7.23 16.82
N GLU A 126 26.07 -6.23 17.57
CA GLU A 126 26.74 -5.04 17.03
C GLU A 126 28.02 -5.37 16.25
N LYS A 127 28.72 -6.47 16.57
CA LYS A 127 29.92 -6.89 15.83
C LYS A 127 29.53 -7.40 14.44
N LYS A 128 28.46 -8.21 14.35
CA LYS A 128 27.91 -8.69 13.07
C LYS A 128 27.37 -7.53 12.24
N ILE A 129 26.64 -6.60 12.85
CA ILE A 129 26.13 -5.38 12.19
C ILE A 129 27.28 -4.57 11.59
N LYS A 130 28.31 -4.26 12.39
CA LYS A 130 29.47 -3.48 11.96
C LYS A 130 30.23 -4.17 10.82
N ALA A 131 30.44 -5.48 10.90
CA ALA A 131 31.09 -6.25 9.86
C ALA A 131 30.29 -6.27 8.55
N ALA A 132 28.97 -6.45 8.66
CA ALA A 132 28.04 -6.41 7.52
C ALA A 132 28.08 -5.05 6.81
N GLN A 133 27.99 -3.95 7.56
CA GLN A 133 28.05 -2.59 7.02
C GLN A 133 29.37 -2.29 6.29
N GLN A 134 30.50 -2.78 6.80
CA GLN A 134 31.81 -2.61 6.15
C GLN A 134 31.88 -3.35 4.80
N LEU A 135 31.10 -4.40 4.62
CA LEU A 135 30.98 -5.17 3.37
C LEU A 135 29.83 -4.66 2.47
N GLY A 136 29.14 -3.59 2.87
CA GLY A 136 27.97 -3.09 2.16
C GLY A 136 26.79 -4.07 2.21
N ILE A 137 26.73 -4.93 3.24
CA ILE A 137 25.54 -5.73 3.56
C ILE A 137 24.66 -4.87 4.46
N GLN A 138 23.42 -4.68 4.04
CA GLN A 138 22.49 -3.80 4.74
C GLN A 138 21.88 -4.50 5.96
N VAL A 139 21.56 -3.71 6.98
CA VAL A 139 20.72 -4.20 8.08
C VAL A 139 19.29 -4.28 7.55
N ASN A 140 18.63 -5.43 7.77
CA ASN A 140 17.25 -5.57 7.30
C ASN A 140 16.36 -4.48 7.91
N PRO A 141 15.72 -3.63 7.08
CA PRO A 141 14.89 -2.55 7.57
C PRO A 141 13.53 -3.02 8.07
N PHE A 142 13.14 -4.27 7.77
CA PHE A 142 11.81 -4.77 8.07
C PHE A 142 11.75 -5.49 9.40
N ASP A 143 10.81 -5.09 10.25
CA ASP A 143 10.45 -5.80 11.47
C ASP A 143 9.21 -6.67 11.17
N ILE A 144 9.45 -7.94 10.84
CA ILE A 144 8.42 -8.89 10.42
C ILE A 144 8.32 -9.99 11.47
N THR A 145 7.11 -10.27 11.91
CA THR A 145 6.82 -11.37 12.85
C THR A 145 6.90 -12.74 12.16
N ASP A 146 6.88 -13.83 12.93
CA ASP A 146 6.94 -15.19 12.38
C ASP A 146 5.74 -15.59 11.52
N ASP A 147 4.58 -14.97 11.75
CA ASP A 147 3.37 -15.14 10.93
C ASP A 147 3.31 -14.16 9.74
N GLY A 148 4.37 -13.40 9.50
CA GLY A 148 4.51 -12.53 8.34
C GLY A 148 3.88 -11.15 8.49
N GLU A 149 3.51 -10.70 9.70
CA GLU A 149 3.06 -9.32 9.90
C GLU A 149 4.25 -8.36 9.93
N LEU A 150 4.25 -7.37 9.05
CA LEU A 150 5.20 -6.27 9.04
C LEU A 150 4.78 -5.24 10.07
N LEU A 151 5.50 -5.16 11.19
CA LEU A 151 5.19 -4.27 12.32
C LEU A 151 5.67 -2.84 12.11
N SER A 152 6.89 -2.68 11.58
CA SER A 152 7.46 -1.36 11.33
C SER A 152 8.62 -1.41 10.35
N THR A 153 8.94 -0.26 9.76
CA THR A 153 10.21 -0.10 9.07
C THR A 153 11.05 0.89 9.83
N LYS A 154 12.26 0.50 10.20
CA LYS A 154 13.25 1.37 10.86
C LYS A 154 14.16 2.07 9.83
N ALA A 155 13.90 1.85 8.55
CA ALA A 155 14.79 2.28 7.50
C ALA A 155 14.54 3.72 7.09
N ASN A 156 15.61 4.45 6.94
CA ASN A 156 15.67 5.55 6.01
C ASN A 156 15.59 4.95 4.59
N LEU A 157 14.38 4.88 4.02
CA LEU A 157 14.10 4.24 2.73
C LEU A 157 14.82 4.90 1.54
N LYS A 158 15.48 6.04 1.74
CA LYS A 158 16.40 6.66 0.74
C LYS A 158 17.52 5.71 0.29
N LEU A 159 17.78 4.65 1.07
CA LEU A 159 18.84 3.67 0.78
C LEU A 159 18.39 2.49 -0.08
N ILE A 160 17.09 2.28 -0.32
CA ILE A 160 16.58 1.05 -0.99
C ILE A 160 16.49 1.22 -2.49
N ASN A 161 17.11 2.00 -3.19
CA ASN A 161 17.33 2.11 -4.66
C ASN A 161 17.23 3.52 -5.27
N GLY A 162 17.51 4.57 -4.50
CA GLY A 162 17.70 5.94 -5.07
C GLY A 162 16.44 6.61 -5.68
N GLU A 163 15.41 5.82 -6.04
CA GLU A 163 14.23 6.27 -6.76
C GLU A 163 12.95 6.37 -5.91
N GLY A 164 13.03 5.98 -4.62
CA GLY A 164 11.88 5.99 -3.70
C GLY A 164 10.88 4.84 -3.96
N THR A 165 11.26 3.80 -4.69
CA THR A 165 10.46 2.60 -4.91
C THR A 165 10.83 1.52 -3.91
N LEU A 166 9.84 0.93 -3.25
CA LEU A 166 9.97 -0.18 -2.32
C LEU A 166 9.08 -1.34 -2.76
N ALA A 167 9.68 -2.49 -3.05
CA ALA A 167 8.95 -3.74 -3.17
C ALA A 167 8.99 -4.48 -1.82
N LEU A 168 7.83 -4.82 -1.28
CA LEU A 168 7.76 -5.60 -0.05
C LEU A 168 8.10 -7.06 -0.32
N PRO A 169 8.76 -7.71 0.65
CA PRO A 169 9.07 -9.13 0.54
C PRO A 169 7.83 -10.02 0.50
N SER A 170 7.89 -11.15 -0.23
CA SER A 170 6.78 -12.13 -0.34
C SER A 170 6.47 -12.86 0.97
N LEU A 171 7.37 -12.82 1.96
CA LEU A 171 7.09 -13.34 3.30
C LEU A 171 6.11 -12.45 4.09
N VAL A 172 5.86 -11.20 3.65
CA VAL A 172 4.88 -10.33 4.29
C VAL A 172 3.48 -10.82 3.92
N SER A 173 2.73 -11.28 4.89
CA SER A 173 1.33 -11.69 4.76
C SER A 173 0.35 -10.60 5.13
N LYS A 174 0.81 -9.65 5.97
CA LYS A 174 0.03 -8.52 6.48
C LYS A 174 0.93 -7.33 6.73
N ILE A 175 0.46 -6.14 6.38
CA ILE A 175 1.10 -4.88 6.76
C ILE A 175 0.43 -4.41 8.05
N GLY A 176 1.20 -4.35 9.14
CA GLY A 176 0.70 -4.03 10.47
C GLY A 176 0.25 -2.57 10.64
N MET A 177 -0.35 -2.29 11.77
CA MET A 177 -0.80 -0.93 12.12
C MET A 177 0.37 0.06 12.13
N GLY A 178 0.24 1.15 11.37
CA GLY A 178 1.24 2.23 11.31
C GLY A 178 2.60 1.83 10.74
N ALA A 179 2.73 0.64 10.12
CA ALA A 179 4.03 0.07 9.71
C ALA A 179 4.90 1.01 8.87
N PHE A 180 4.29 1.84 8.02
CA PHE A 180 4.96 2.85 7.19
C PHE A 180 4.49 4.28 7.48
N SER A 181 3.83 4.53 8.60
CA SER A 181 3.30 5.87 8.87
C SER A 181 4.40 6.93 8.90
N GLY A 182 4.22 7.99 8.09
CA GLY A 182 5.16 9.13 8.03
C GLY A 182 6.55 8.81 7.49
N VAL A 183 6.71 7.71 6.77
CA VAL A 183 8.02 7.33 6.19
C VAL A 183 8.39 8.30 5.07
N GLU A 184 9.58 8.91 5.17
CA GLU A 184 10.10 9.82 4.16
C GLU A 184 10.76 9.08 2.99
N GLY A 185 10.72 9.68 1.80
CA GLY A 185 11.39 9.18 0.60
C GLY A 185 10.64 8.05 -0.11
N LEU A 186 9.52 7.54 0.42
CA LEU A 186 8.72 6.49 -0.21
C LEU A 186 7.77 7.09 -1.26
N LYS A 187 8.04 6.86 -2.55
CA LYS A 187 7.21 7.32 -3.68
C LYS A 187 6.33 6.23 -4.25
N THR A 188 6.85 5.03 -4.38
CA THR A 188 6.12 3.88 -4.91
C THR A 188 6.29 2.70 -3.97
N ILE A 189 5.18 2.03 -3.65
CA ILE A 189 5.20 0.76 -2.93
C ILE A 189 4.58 -0.33 -3.79
N ILE A 190 5.27 -1.49 -3.85
CA ILE A 190 4.79 -2.70 -4.49
C ILE A 190 4.44 -3.69 -3.38
N ILE A 191 3.17 -4.05 -3.30
CA ILE A 191 2.58 -4.96 -2.30
C ILE A 191 2.41 -6.33 -2.95
N PRO A 192 3.16 -7.36 -2.51
CA PRO A 192 3.16 -8.66 -3.14
C PRO A 192 1.84 -9.41 -2.92
N SER A 193 1.63 -10.46 -3.71
CA SER A 193 0.40 -11.28 -3.68
C SER A 193 0.18 -12.04 -2.36
N SER A 194 1.21 -12.20 -1.55
CA SER A 194 1.13 -12.78 -0.20
C SER A 194 0.33 -11.90 0.77
N VAL A 195 0.36 -10.58 0.60
CA VAL A 195 -0.32 -9.65 1.51
C VAL A 195 -1.83 -9.74 1.35
N LYS A 196 -2.53 -9.99 2.46
CA LYS A 196 -3.99 -10.06 2.51
C LYS A 196 -4.63 -8.87 3.22
N GLU A 197 -3.87 -8.15 4.01
CA GLU A 197 -4.35 -7.03 4.81
C GLU A 197 -3.35 -5.87 4.85
N ILE A 198 -3.84 -4.66 4.67
CA ILE A 198 -3.17 -3.42 5.01
C ILE A 198 -3.81 -2.90 6.30
N GLY A 199 -3.05 -2.81 7.38
CA GLY A 199 -3.51 -2.43 8.71
C GLY A 199 -3.90 -0.96 8.82
N ASP A 200 -4.48 -0.63 9.96
CA ASP A 200 -4.90 0.73 10.27
C ASP A 200 -3.68 1.67 10.31
N TYR A 201 -3.81 2.88 9.76
CA TYR A 201 -2.73 3.89 9.66
C TYR A 201 -1.47 3.43 8.92
N ALA A 202 -1.47 2.30 8.23
CA ALA A 202 -0.26 1.66 7.70
C ALA A 202 0.62 2.60 6.87
N PHE A 203 0.04 3.46 6.05
CA PHE A 203 0.72 4.45 5.21
C PHE A 203 0.23 5.88 5.49
N SER A 204 -0.34 6.14 6.66
CA SER A 204 -0.82 7.49 6.98
C SER A 204 0.33 8.49 7.01
N TYR A 205 0.04 9.75 6.64
CA TYR A 205 1.03 10.83 6.59
C TYR A 205 2.25 10.60 5.66
N ASN A 206 2.21 9.60 4.77
CA ASN A 206 3.21 9.45 3.71
C ASN A 206 2.99 10.48 2.60
N LYS A 207 3.48 11.68 2.79
CA LYS A 207 3.25 12.81 1.88
C LYS A 207 3.92 12.65 0.52
N GLU A 208 4.94 11.82 0.42
CA GLU A 208 5.71 11.61 -0.81
C GLU A 208 5.21 10.43 -1.65
N ILE A 209 4.35 9.55 -1.10
CA ILE A 209 3.84 8.40 -1.83
C ILE A 209 2.94 8.86 -2.99
N GLU A 210 3.26 8.41 -4.19
CA GLU A 210 2.56 8.74 -5.44
C GLU A 210 1.77 7.55 -5.98
N ARG A 211 2.31 6.32 -5.77
CA ARG A 211 1.79 5.11 -6.38
C ARG A 211 1.81 3.91 -5.44
N VAL A 212 0.72 3.15 -5.46
CA VAL A 212 0.59 1.85 -4.77
C VAL A 212 0.23 0.79 -5.79
N VAL A 213 1.09 -0.24 -5.90
CA VAL A 213 0.88 -1.40 -6.77
C VAL A 213 0.50 -2.59 -5.90
N ILE A 214 -0.67 -3.17 -6.12
CA ILE A 214 -1.17 -4.36 -5.40
C ILE A 214 -1.15 -5.52 -6.40
N GLU A 215 -0.29 -6.50 -6.16
CA GLU A 215 -0.06 -7.62 -7.09
C GLU A 215 -1.00 -8.81 -6.86
N GLY A 216 -1.77 -8.81 -5.77
CA GLY A 216 -2.55 -9.98 -5.40
C GLY A 216 -3.93 -9.72 -4.85
N ASP A 217 -4.44 -10.74 -4.18
CA ASP A 217 -5.78 -10.80 -3.61
C ASP A 217 -5.84 -10.16 -2.22
N LEU A 218 -5.61 -8.85 -2.15
CA LEU A 218 -5.81 -8.06 -0.93
C LEU A 218 -7.28 -8.15 -0.52
N LYS A 219 -7.55 -8.32 0.78
CA LYS A 219 -8.91 -8.48 1.35
C LYS A 219 -9.37 -7.25 2.12
N ARG A 220 -8.45 -6.59 2.82
CA ARG A 220 -8.78 -5.47 3.71
C ARG A 220 -7.79 -4.32 3.55
N ILE A 221 -8.32 -3.11 3.54
CA ILE A 221 -7.59 -1.85 3.75
C ILE A 221 -8.15 -1.23 5.03
N GLY A 222 -7.29 -1.03 6.02
CA GLY A 222 -7.64 -0.57 7.36
C GLY A 222 -8.10 0.88 7.44
N HIS A 223 -8.50 1.28 8.65
CA HIS A 223 -8.84 2.66 8.94
C HIS A 223 -7.64 3.57 8.79
N TYR A 224 -7.83 4.75 8.16
CA TYR A 224 -6.77 5.74 7.96
C TYR A 224 -5.55 5.22 7.19
N ALA A 225 -5.66 4.09 6.47
CA ALA A 225 -4.50 3.40 5.90
C ALA A 225 -3.62 4.29 5.01
N PHE A 226 -4.22 5.18 4.21
CA PHE A 226 -3.53 6.16 3.36
C PHE A 226 -3.98 7.60 3.68
N ASP A 227 -4.50 7.85 4.88
CA ASP A 227 -4.91 9.20 5.28
C ASP A 227 -3.72 10.16 5.23
N GLN A 228 -3.93 11.36 4.68
CA GLN A 228 -2.87 12.35 4.50
C GLN A 228 -1.71 11.91 3.58
N ALA A 229 -1.90 10.90 2.74
CA ALA A 229 -0.99 10.59 1.65
C ALA A 229 -1.23 11.58 0.49
N THR A 230 -0.85 12.83 0.70
CA THR A 230 -1.28 13.98 -0.10
C THR A 230 -0.76 14.01 -1.54
N ASN A 231 0.14 13.11 -1.93
CA ASN A 231 0.61 12.94 -3.30
C ASN A 231 0.12 11.64 -3.95
N LEU A 232 -0.62 10.78 -3.24
CA LEU A 232 -1.10 9.51 -3.78
C LEU A 232 -2.11 9.76 -4.90
N ARG A 233 -1.73 9.37 -6.12
CA ARG A 233 -2.50 9.56 -7.37
C ARG A 233 -2.97 8.27 -7.97
N GLU A 234 -2.19 7.19 -7.81
CA GLU A 234 -2.40 5.93 -8.48
C GLU A 234 -2.50 4.78 -7.47
N ILE A 235 -3.64 4.13 -7.48
CA ILE A 235 -3.87 2.86 -6.80
C ILE A 235 -4.93 2.06 -7.57
N ASN A 236 -4.66 0.79 -7.82
CA ASN A 236 -5.64 -0.12 -8.39
C ASN A 236 -6.16 -1.05 -7.28
N LEU A 237 -7.46 -0.95 -6.97
CA LEU A 237 -8.11 -1.75 -5.93
C LEU A 237 -8.62 -3.07 -6.54
N PRO A 238 -8.04 -4.24 -6.19
CA PRO A 238 -8.49 -5.52 -6.73
C PRO A 238 -9.89 -5.88 -6.22
N ASN A 239 -10.65 -6.61 -7.03
CA ASN A 239 -12.01 -7.05 -6.69
C ASN A 239 -12.09 -8.01 -5.49
N SER A 240 -10.97 -8.51 -5.02
CA SER A 240 -10.85 -9.32 -3.82
C SER A 240 -11.06 -8.54 -2.51
N ILE A 241 -10.94 -7.19 -2.56
CA ILE A 241 -11.16 -6.33 -1.40
C ILE A 241 -12.65 -6.37 -1.02
N SER A 242 -12.92 -6.67 0.25
CA SER A 242 -14.26 -6.67 0.84
C SER A 242 -14.45 -5.57 1.89
N GLU A 243 -13.36 -4.96 2.38
CA GLU A 243 -13.41 -3.93 3.39
C GLU A 243 -12.43 -2.79 3.10
N ILE A 244 -12.93 -1.56 3.15
CA ILE A 244 -12.14 -0.33 3.12
C ILE A 244 -12.57 0.50 4.32
N GLY A 245 -11.62 0.80 5.19
CA GLY A 245 -11.86 1.46 6.47
C GLY A 245 -12.25 2.93 6.35
N ILE A 246 -12.73 3.50 7.46
CA ILE A 246 -13.00 4.92 7.58
C ILE A 246 -11.72 5.74 7.33
N PHE A 247 -11.85 6.87 6.63
CA PHE A 247 -10.73 7.77 6.30
C PHE A 247 -9.61 7.12 5.47
N ALA A 248 -9.81 5.93 4.89
CA ALA A 248 -8.73 5.14 4.29
C ALA A 248 -7.94 5.90 3.21
N PHE A 249 -8.58 6.74 2.41
CA PHE A 249 -7.96 7.53 1.34
C PHE A 249 -8.21 9.04 1.48
N ARG A 250 -8.55 9.50 2.69
CA ARG A 250 -8.83 10.93 2.91
C ARG A 250 -7.61 11.79 2.59
N ASN A 251 -7.84 12.93 1.95
CA ASN A 251 -6.82 13.92 1.55
C ASN A 251 -5.78 13.37 0.55
N THR A 252 -6.13 12.36 -0.25
CA THR A 252 -5.29 11.89 -1.37
C THR A 252 -5.56 12.69 -2.66
N GLN A 253 -4.71 12.50 -3.67
CA GLN A 253 -4.88 13.09 -5.00
C GLN A 253 -5.33 12.08 -6.06
N ILE A 254 -5.98 11.00 -5.65
CA ILE A 254 -6.56 10.03 -6.57
C ILE A 254 -7.55 10.74 -7.50
N SER A 255 -7.36 10.59 -8.81
CA SER A 255 -8.22 11.23 -9.81
C SER A 255 -9.37 10.36 -10.28
N GLU A 256 -9.17 9.05 -10.28
CA GLU A 256 -10.15 8.03 -10.64
C GLU A 256 -10.03 6.84 -9.69
N VAL A 257 -11.17 6.25 -9.34
CA VAL A 257 -11.20 5.02 -8.54
C VAL A 257 -12.39 4.16 -8.91
N THR A 258 -12.18 2.84 -8.92
CA THR A 258 -13.25 1.85 -9.00
C THR A 258 -13.39 1.19 -7.64
N VAL A 259 -14.55 1.31 -7.01
CA VAL A 259 -14.87 0.63 -5.75
C VAL A 259 -15.09 -0.85 -6.05
N PRO A 260 -14.33 -1.76 -5.42
CA PRO A 260 -14.41 -3.19 -5.72
C PRO A 260 -15.81 -3.77 -5.45
N LYS A 261 -16.23 -4.74 -6.27
CA LYS A 261 -17.58 -5.35 -6.20
C LYS A 261 -17.90 -6.05 -4.87
N ASN A 262 -16.88 -6.47 -4.10
CA ASN A 262 -17.08 -7.12 -2.81
C ASN A 262 -17.22 -6.13 -1.65
N VAL A 263 -16.95 -4.83 -1.88
CA VAL A 263 -17.14 -3.77 -0.88
C VAL A 263 -18.61 -3.46 -0.77
N GLN A 264 -19.20 -3.72 0.40
CA GLN A 264 -20.62 -3.48 0.64
C GLN A 264 -20.89 -2.07 1.19
N THR A 265 -19.90 -1.43 1.78
CA THR A 265 -20.04 -0.10 2.40
C THR A 265 -18.86 0.79 2.02
N ILE A 266 -19.14 1.99 1.52
CA ILE A 266 -18.16 3.07 1.51
C ILE A 266 -18.32 3.81 2.83
N SER A 267 -17.34 3.65 3.70
CA SER A 267 -17.37 4.16 5.08
C SER A 267 -17.14 5.66 5.14
N VAL A 268 -17.34 6.22 6.33
CA VAL A 268 -17.17 7.66 6.60
C VAL A 268 -15.81 8.15 6.09
N LEU A 269 -15.83 9.21 5.25
CA LEU A 269 -14.64 9.88 4.73
C LEU A 269 -13.64 8.96 4.00
N THR A 270 -14.06 7.79 3.53
CA THR A 270 -13.17 6.86 2.80
C THR A 270 -12.43 7.58 1.68
N PHE A 271 -13.13 8.34 0.83
CA PHE A 271 -12.58 9.20 -0.22
C PHE A 271 -12.86 10.68 0.06
N GLY A 272 -12.90 11.07 1.34
CA GLY A 272 -13.14 12.45 1.76
C GLY A 272 -11.99 13.38 1.36
N ASN A 273 -12.32 14.61 0.96
CA ASN A 273 -11.33 15.62 0.57
C ASN A 273 -10.34 15.18 -0.54
N CYS A 274 -10.71 14.25 -1.40
CA CYS A 274 -9.91 13.85 -2.56
C CYS A 274 -10.01 14.93 -3.65
N SER A 275 -9.24 16.01 -3.53
CA SER A 275 -9.38 17.24 -4.33
C SER A 275 -9.20 17.07 -5.85
N LYS A 276 -8.75 15.92 -6.30
CA LYS A 276 -8.57 15.58 -7.72
C LYS A 276 -9.55 14.51 -8.20
N LEU A 277 -10.38 13.93 -7.33
CA LEU A 277 -11.28 12.84 -7.70
C LEU A 277 -12.39 13.35 -8.64
N LYS A 278 -12.26 13.02 -9.91
CA LYS A 278 -13.20 13.36 -10.98
C LYS A 278 -14.15 12.23 -11.32
N LYS A 279 -13.70 10.98 -11.12
CA LYS A 279 -14.46 9.80 -11.50
C LYS A 279 -14.40 8.74 -10.41
N ILE A 280 -15.57 8.29 -10.00
CA ILE A 280 -15.72 7.14 -9.13
C ILE A 280 -16.69 6.15 -9.76
N VAL A 281 -16.27 4.90 -9.87
CA VAL A 281 -17.10 3.81 -10.39
C VAL A 281 -17.55 2.96 -9.22
N LEU A 282 -18.87 2.90 -9.02
CA LEU A 282 -19.49 2.06 -8.00
C LEU A 282 -19.97 0.76 -8.66
N GLN A 283 -19.48 -0.38 -8.18
CA GLN A 283 -19.87 -1.68 -8.73
C GLN A 283 -21.06 -2.28 -8.00
N GLU A 284 -21.76 -3.21 -8.66
CA GLU A 284 -22.81 -4.02 -8.02
C GLU A 284 -22.22 -4.78 -6.81
N GLY A 285 -23.03 -4.87 -5.74
CA GLY A 285 -22.60 -5.38 -4.42
C GLY A 285 -22.53 -4.30 -3.36
N LEU A 286 -22.29 -3.03 -3.75
CA LEU A 286 -22.34 -1.90 -2.82
C LEU A 286 -23.77 -1.70 -2.30
N LYS A 287 -23.94 -1.56 -0.99
CA LYS A 287 -25.23 -1.40 -0.31
C LYS A 287 -25.39 -0.05 0.38
N THR A 288 -24.29 0.44 0.98
CA THR A 288 -24.32 1.63 1.84
C THR A 288 -23.24 2.64 1.46
N ILE A 289 -23.62 3.92 1.47
CA ILE A 289 -22.70 5.07 1.32
C ILE A 289 -22.87 5.95 2.56
N GLU A 290 -21.83 6.03 3.38
CA GLU A 290 -21.86 6.76 4.67
C GLU A 290 -21.55 8.26 4.52
N GLY A 291 -21.53 8.99 5.63
CA GLY A 291 -21.33 10.44 5.64
C GLY A 291 -19.96 10.86 5.11
N ASN A 292 -19.92 11.91 4.25
CA ASN A 292 -18.71 12.45 3.63
C ASN A 292 -17.85 11.40 2.90
N ALA A 293 -18.48 10.27 2.54
CA ALA A 293 -17.79 9.09 2.00
C ALA A 293 -17.04 9.39 0.71
N ILE A 294 -17.56 10.30 -0.11
CA ILE A 294 -17.00 10.69 -1.40
C ILE A 294 -16.88 12.21 -1.44
N GLY A 295 -15.70 12.72 -1.78
CA GLY A 295 -15.41 14.14 -1.91
C GLY A 295 -14.51 14.44 -3.10
N GLY A 296 -14.64 15.67 -3.65
CA GLY A 296 -13.85 16.14 -4.78
C GLY A 296 -14.70 16.68 -5.94
N PRO A 297 -14.07 16.96 -7.10
CA PRO A 297 -14.75 17.57 -8.26
C PRO A 297 -15.55 16.55 -9.09
N VAL A 298 -16.11 15.52 -8.48
CA VAL A 298 -16.99 14.54 -9.16
C VAL A 298 -18.21 15.25 -9.72
N GLU A 299 -18.49 15.08 -11.02
CA GLU A 299 -19.64 15.69 -11.71
C GLU A 299 -20.85 14.78 -11.79
N SER A 300 -20.65 13.47 -11.87
CA SER A 300 -21.72 12.49 -11.95
C SER A 300 -21.35 11.20 -11.21
N ILE A 301 -22.36 10.58 -10.59
CA ILE A 301 -22.27 9.29 -9.92
C ILE A 301 -23.38 8.38 -10.43
N SER A 302 -23.08 7.16 -10.85
CA SER A 302 -24.07 6.14 -11.19
C SER A 302 -24.24 5.19 -10.00
N LEU A 303 -25.47 5.07 -9.50
CA LEU A 303 -25.80 4.19 -8.37
C LEU A 303 -26.09 2.77 -8.84
N PRO A 304 -25.36 1.75 -8.34
CA PRO A 304 -25.69 0.36 -8.59
C PRO A 304 -27.08 -0.02 -8.07
N SER A 305 -27.68 -1.05 -8.64
CA SER A 305 -28.99 -1.55 -8.23
C SER A 305 -29.05 -1.99 -6.77
N THR A 306 -27.90 -2.39 -6.23
CA THR A 306 -27.74 -2.94 -4.87
C THR A 306 -27.70 -1.88 -3.77
N VAL A 307 -27.50 -0.59 -4.10
CA VAL A 307 -27.46 0.49 -3.09
C VAL A 307 -28.87 0.71 -2.52
N THR A 308 -28.98 0.57 -1.21
CA THR A 308 -30.23 0.75 -0.45
C THR A 308 -30.17 1.84 0.60
N SER A 309 -28.97 2.28 0.98
CA SER A 309 -28.77 3.28 2.03
C SER A 309 -27.73 4.31 1.63
N ILE A 310 -28.09 5.58 1.71
CA ILE A 310 -27.19 6.73 1.47
C ILE A 310 -27.38 7.71 2.59
N ASN A 311 -26.28 8.05 3.28
CA ASN A 311 -26.30 9.09 4.29
C ASN A 311 -26.54 10.47 3.65
N ALA A 312 -27.31 11.33 4.30
CA ALA A 312 -27.64 12.67 3.80
C ALA A 312 -26.42 13.57 3.52
N GLN A 313 -25.28 13.26 4.14
CA GLN A 313 -24.00 13.96 3.94
C GLN A 313 -23.03 13.20 3.01
N ALA A 314 -23.45 12.09 2.41
CA ALA A 314 -22.56 11.19 1.66
C ALA A 314 -21.71 11.89 0.59
N PHE A 315 -22.27 12.90 -0.09
CA PHE A 315 -21.68 13.61 -1.21
C PHE A 315 -21.47 15.10 -0.95
N ILE A 316 -21.51 15.56 0.31
CA ILE A 316 -21.47 17.00 0.65
C ILE A 316 -20.20 17.67 0.12
N ASP A 317 -19.09 16.93 0.07
CA ASP A 317 -17.81 17.40 -0.42
C ASP A 317 -17.63 17.20 -1.94
N CYS A 318 -18.64 16.69 -2.66
CA CYS A 318 -18.67 16.63 -4.11
C CYS A 318 -19.15 17.96 -4.70
N TYR A 319 -18.27 18.96 -4.72
CA TYR A 319 -18.66 20.34 -5.02
C TYR A 319 -19.07 20.60 -6.48
N ASN A 320 -18.77 19.69 -7.42
CA ASN A 320 -19.18 19.77 -8.82
C ASN A 320 -20.32 18.81 -9.19
N LEU A 321 -20.87 18.06 -8.23
CA LEU A 321 -21.87 17.05 -8.51
C LEU A 321 -23.18 17.70 -9.04
N ILE A 322 -23.54 17.32 -10.25
CA ILE A 322 -24.73 17.82 -10.94
C ILE A 322 -25.72 16.71 -11.32
N ASN A 323 -25.26 15.47 -11.35
CA ASN A 323 -26.09 14.33 -11.73
C ASN A 323 -25.81 13.10 -10.86
N ILE A 324 -26.89 12.41 -10.48
CA ILE A 324 -26.86 11.08 -9.88
C ILE A 324 -27.72 10.18 -10.75
N ASP A 325 -27.07 9.31 -11.53
CA ASP A 325 -27.77 8.34 -12.38
C ASP A 325 -28.29 7.18 -11.52
N VAL A 326 -29.61 7.10 -11.43
CA VAL A 326 -30.37 6.07 -10.72
C VAL A 326 -31.06 5.09 -11.65
N SER A 327 -30.74 5.09 -12.95
CA SER A 327 -31.44 4.30 -13.97
C SER A 327 -31.49 2.81 -13.68
N LYS A 328 -30.49 2.30 -12.94
CA LYS A 328 -30.39 0.89 -12.50
C LYS A 328 -30.89 0.67 -11.07
N ASN A 329 -31.18 1.74 -10.32
CA ASN A 329 -31.50 1.67 -8.89
C ASN A 329 -32.97 2.01 -8.63
N ASN A 330 -33.71 1.07 -8.05
CA ASN A 330 -35.13 1.21 -7.76
C ASN A 330 -35.43 1.79 -6.36
N ASN A 331 -34.41 2.10 -5.56
CA ASN A 331 -34.58 2.61 -4.18
C ASN A 331 -34.55 4.13 -4.11
N PHE A 332 -34.08 4.80 -5.19
CA PHE A 332 -33.93 6.25 -5.23
C PHE A 332 -34.50 6.84 -6.51
N ILE A 333 -34.85 8.12 -6.43
CA ILE A 333 -35.30 8.95 -7.56
C ILE A 333 -34.43 10.20 -7.55
N PHE A 334 -33.86 10.57 -8.71
CA PHE A 334 -33.11 11.81 -8.86
C PHE A 334 -33.81 12.72 -9.87
N GLU A 335 -34.20 13.90 -9.42
CA GLU A 335 -34.82 14.90 -10.28
C GLU A 335 -34.55 16.32 -9.79
N SER A 336 -34.39 17.27 -10.70
CA SER A 336 -34.14 18.68 -10.39
C SER A 336 -33.02 18.91 -9.37
N GLY A 337 -31.98 18.04 -9.41
CA GLY A 337 -30.82 18.09 -8.50
C GLY A 337 -31.09 17.63 -7.09
N LYS A 338 -32.20 16.99 -6.82
CA LYS A 338 -32.58 16.40 -5.53
C LYS A 338 -32.64 14.88 -5.66
N LEU A 339 -32.01 14.18 -4.74
CA LEU A 339 -32.10 12.72 -4.58
C LEU A 339 -33.14 12.40 -3.50
N TYR A 340 -34.14 11.65 -3.85
CA TYR A 340 -35.21 11.20 -2.97
C TYR A 340 -35.08 9.70 -2.70
N ASN A 341 -35.63 9.25 -1.57
CA ASN A 341 -35.97 7.85 -1.42
C ASN A 341 -37.09 7.44 -2.41
N LYS A 342 -37.29 6.15 -2.64
CA LYS A 342 -38.26 5.60 -3.58
C LYS A 342 -39.70 6.19 -3.44
N ASN A 343 -40.12 6.44 -2.20
CA ASN A 343 -41.47 6.88 -1.88
C ASN A 343 -41.61 8.40 -1.87
N ARG A 344 -40.53 9.13 -2.16
CA ARG A 344 -40.44 10.62 -2.09
C ARG A 344 -40.77 11.21 -0.71
N THR A 345 -40.72 10.40 0.35
CA THR A 345 -40.96 10.85 1.71
C THR A 345 -39.71 11.48 2.37
N GLU A 346 -38.53 11.32 1.75
CA GLU A 346 -37.29 11.90 2.22
C GLU A 346 -36.45 12.46 1.07
N ILE A 347 -35.91 13.66 1.27
CA ILE A 347 -34.82 14.19 0.44
C ILE A 347 -33.51 13.74 1.09
N VAL A 348 -32.83 12.80 0.41
CA VAL A 348 -31.58 12.20 0.86
C VAL A 348 -30.39 13.12 0.60
N PHE A 349 -30.38 13.81 -0.56
CA PHE A 349 -29.27 14.70 -0.93
C PHE A 349 -29.75 15.76 -1.94
N ILE A 350 -29.07 16.92 -1.90
CA ILE A 350 -29.32 18.01 -2.86
C ILE A 350 -28.00 18.47 -3.44
N THR A 351 -27.91 18.56 -4.75
CA THR A 351 -26.71 19.06 -5.42
C THR A 351 -26.50 20.56 -5.14
N LYS A 352 -25.25 21.00 -5.05
CA LYS A 352 -24.93 22.43 -4.86
C LYS A 352 -25.53 23.30 -5.98
N LYS A 353 -25.55 22.77 -7.22
CA LYS A 353 -26.14 23.46 -8.37
C LYS A 353 -27.63 23.72 -8.19
N ALA A 354 -28.37 22.78 -7.59
CA ALA A 354 -29.80 22.95 -7.34
C ALA A 354 -30.12 24.02 -6.29
N LEU A 355 -29.17 24.34 -5.41
CA LEU A 355 -29.29 25.37 -4.38
C LEU A 355 -28.67 26.72 -4.80
N ALA A 356 -27.87 26.73 -5.86
CA ALA A 356 -27.19 27.94 -6.31
C ALA A 356 -28.19 29.01 -6.79
N ASN A 357 -27.98 30.24 -6.39
CA ASN A 357 -28.79 31.41 -6.79
C ASN A 357 -30.28 31.34 -6.43
N GLN A 358 -30.65 30.51 -5.43
CA GLN A 358 -32.01 30.45 -4.92
C GLN A 358 -32.18 31.34 -3.68
N ASN A 359 -33.19 32.22 -3.67
CA ASN A 359 -33.60 32.98 -2.49
C ASN A 359 -34.67 32.26 -1.68
N VAL A 360 -35.41 31.37 -2.32
CA VAL A 360 -36.45 30.54 -1.73
C VAL A 360 -36.16 29.09 -2.00
N PHE A 361 -36.13 28.29 -0.95
CA PHE A 361 -36.02 26.84 -1.08
C PHE A 361 -37.35 26.20 -0.68
N GLU A 362 -37.85 25.34 -1.57
CA GLU A 362 -39.13 24.67 -1.34
C GLU A 362 -38.87 23.17 -1.11
N ILE A 363 -39.35 22.68 0.05
CA ILE A 363 -39.45 21.25 0.33
C ILE A 363 -40.73 20.75 -0.34
N ASN A 364 -40.61 19.78 -1.25
CA ASN A 364 -41.72 19.29 -2.05
C ASN A 364 -42.79 18.63 -1.19
N ASP A 365 -44.07 18.75 -1.63
CA ASP A 365 -45.19 18.06 -1.01
C ASP A 365 -44.96 16.53 -0.97
N GLY A 366 -45.38 15.89 0.12
CA GLY A 366 -45.17 14.47 0.40
C GLY A 366 -43.87 14.15 1.12
N VAL A 367 -42.94 15.11 1.23
CA VAL A 367 -41.73 14.94 2.03
C VAL A 367 -42.07 14.98 3.51
N GLU A 368 -41.71 13.92 4.23
CA GLU A 368 -41.92 13.78 5.68
C GLU A 368 -40.65 14.05 6.50
N TYR A 369 -39.48 13.82 5.92
CA TYR A 369 -38.18 13.95 6.59
C TYR A 369 -37.21 14.74 5.71
N PHE A 370 -36.60 15.76 6.32
CA PHE A 370 -35.59 16.61 5.68
C PHE A 370 -34.35 16.68 6.54
N ASN A 371 -33.33 15.89 6.19
CA ASN A 371 -32.08 15.74 6.92
C ASN A 371 -30.85 16.26 6.15
N THR A 372 -31.05 16.75 4.92
CA THR A 372 -29.98 17.28 4.07
C THR A 372 -29.47 18.62 4.59
N ASP A 373 -28.17 18.73 4.78
CA ASP A 373 -27.54 19.96 5.26
C ASP A 373 -27.47 21.02 4.15
N ILE A 374 -28.18 22.11 4.36
CA ILE A 374 -28.19 23.31 3.50
C ILE A 374 -27.66 24.54 4.23
N SER A 375 -27.06 24.38 5.41
CA SER A 375 -26.63 25.49 6.29
C SER A 375 -25.61 26.45 5.64
N SER A 376 -24.79 25.92 4.70
CA SER A 376 -23.78 26.71 3.99
C SER A 376 -24.34 27.66 2.90
N TYR A 377 -25.65 27.60 2.60
CA TYR A 377 -26.26 28.36 1.51
C TYR A 377 -26.92 29.66 2.01
N SER A 378 -26.13 30.67 2.34
CA SER A 378 -26.57 31.95 2.85
C SER A 378 -27.46 32.77 1.89
N GLY A 379 -27.57 32.37 0.62
CA GLY A 379 -28.49 32.96 -0.36
C GLY A 379 -29.95 32.66 -0.09
N ILE A 380 -30.25 31.50 0.53
CA ILE A 380 -31.63 31.11 0.85
C ILE A 380 -32.14 31.98 2.01
N LYS A 381 -33.18 32.77 1.76
CA LYS A 381 -33.82 33.69 2.70
C LYS A 381 -35.19 33.19 3.18
N LYS A 382 -35.76 32.22 2.51
CA LYS A 382 -37.08 31.66 2.80
C LYS A 382 -37.10 30.18 2.56
N LEU A 383 -37.66 29.44 3.51
CA LEU A 383 -37.95 28.04 3.42
C LEU A 383 -39.46 27.83 3.32
N VAL A 384 -39.93 27.10 2.29
CA VAL A 384 -41.33 26.68 2.17
C VAL A 384 -41.42 25.24 2.64
N ILE A 385 -42.24 25.03 3.67
CA ILE A 385 -42.37 23.75 4.37
C ILE A 385 -43.75 23.16 4.04
N PRO A 386 -43.82 21.91 3.52
CA PRO A 386 -45.08 21.26 3.24
C PRO A 386 -45.77 20.77 4.52
N ALA A 387 -47.08 20.62 4.46
CA ALA A 387 -47.89 20.09 5.58
C ALA A 387 -47.53 18.64 5.95
N SER A 388 -46.88 17.87 5.02
CA SER A 388 -46.44 16.51 5.24
C SER A 388 -45.17 16.38 6.10
N LEU A 389 -44.43 17.49 6.33
CA LEU A 389 -43.14 17.42 7.01
C LEU A 389 -43.32 17.12 8.50
N LYS A 390 -42.72 16.02 8.96
CA LYS A 390 -42.75 15.55 10.35
C LYS A 390 -41.54 16.01 11.17
N SER A 391 -40.38 16.14 10.50
CA SER A 391 -39.13 16.47 11.17
C SER A 391 -38.16 17.23 10.27
N ILE A 392 -37.52 18.25 10.87
CA ILE A 392 -36.40 19.00 10.29
C ILE A 392 -35.45 19.42 11.41
N SER A 393 -34.15 19.34 11.19
CA SER A 393 -33.17 19.82 12.16
C SER A 393 -32.78 21.27 11.89
N ALA A 394 -32.86 22.13 12.91
CA ALA A 394 -32.42 23.54 12.78
C ALA A 394 -30.93 23.66 12.41
N LYS A 395 -30.12 22.68 12.76
CA LYS A 395 -28.66 22.69 12.46
C LYS A 395 -28.31 22.58 10.98
N ILE A 396 -29.25 22.13 10.15
CA ILE A 396 -29.04 21.94 8.70
C ILE A 396 -29.57 23.14 7.89
N LEU A 397 -30.14 24.15 8.54
CA LEU A 397 -30.70 25.31 7.90
C LEU A 397 -29.69 26.46 7.85
N PRO A 398 -29.74 27.33 6.81
CA PRO A 398 -28.96 28.55 6.76
C PRO A 398 -29.32 29.49 7.89
N SER A 399 -28.34 30.17 8.45
CA SER A 399 -28.56 31.24 9.46
C SER A 399 -29.33 32.46 8.91
N SER A 400 -29.56 32.50 7.60
CA SER A 400 -30.27 33.55 6.89
C SER A 400 -31.78 33.36 6.84
N ILE A 401 -32.30 32.23 7.34
CA ILE A 401 -33.75 31.92 7.43
C ILE A 401 -34.31 32.30 8.77
#